data_b9338b9fcf06e575b345548f8199138a
#
_entry.id   b9338b9fcf06e575b345548f8199138a
#
_cell.length_a   1.000
_cell.length_b   1.000
_cell.length_c   1.000
_cell.angle_alpha   90.00
_cell.angle_beta   90.00
_cell.angle_gamma   90.00
#
_symmetry.space_group_name_H-M   'P 1'
#
loop_
_entity.id
_entity.type
_entity.pdbx_description
1 polymer ?
#
loop_
_entity_poly.entity_id
_entity_poly.type
_entity_poly.pdbx_seq_one_letter_code
_entity_poly.pdbx_strand_id
1 'polypeptide(L)'
;KSVADVDQSPCYLCARMRRGYLYDHARSLGCNKIALGHHYDDAIETILMSILYGGQFNTMMPKLHSTNFPGMELIRPLYFVKEEDILSWKDYNHLHFLQCACRFTEQTARELAARGIEKDGGDIVHTSKRQEIKELIRQLKKRNPFVEANIMKSVENVNLDACLGY
;
A
#
# COMPACT_ATOMS: atom_id res chain seq x y z
N LYS A 1 -18.68 13.70 19.64
CA LYS A 1 -18.44 12.24 19.74
C LYS A 1 -16.95 12.05 19.86
N SER A 2 -16.48 11.58 21.02
CA SER A 2 -15.09 11.37 21.36
C SER A 2 -14.47 10.32 20.43
N VAL A 3 -13.44 10.72 19.68
CA VAL A 3 -12.59 9.85 18.88
C VAL A 3 -11.51 9.29 19.80
N ALA A 4 -11.88 8.38 20.67
CA ALA A 4 -10.95 7.73 21.57
C ALA A 4 -11.20 6.22 21.58
N ASP A 5 -10.93 5.59 20.43
CA ASP A 5 -10.51 4.20 20.42
C ASP A 5 -8.99 4.19 20.29
N VAL A 6 -8.32 4.04 21.42
CA VAL A 6 -6.87 4.15 21.61
C VAL A 6 -6.11 2.99 20.95
N ASP A 7 -6.80 1.97 20.42
CA ASP A 7 -6.19 0.78 19.80
C ASP A 7 -5.94 0.89 18.28
N GLN A 8 -6.39 1.98 17.64
CA GLN A 8 -6.15 2.13 16.20
C GLN A 8 -4.89 2.96 15.93
N SER A 9 -3.97 2.40 15.11
CA SER A 9 -2.78 3.11 14.64
C SER A 9 -3.14 4.51 14.10
N PRO A 10 -2.44 5.59 14.55
CA PRO A 10 -2.68 6.95 14.06
C PRO A 10 -2.65 7.06 12.53
N CYS A 11 -1.80 6.26 11.88
CA CYS A 11 -1.70 6.19 10.42
C CYS A 11 -2.98 5.62 9.79
N TYR A 12 -3.62 4.64 10.40
CA TYR A 12 -4.88 4.08 9.92
C TYR A 12 -5.99 5.13 9.97
N LEU A 13 -6.12 5.84 11.09
CA LEU A 13 -7.13 6.89 11.26
C LEU A 13 -6.91 8.03 10.24
N CYS A 14 -5.67 8.49 10.10
CA CYS A 14 -5.30 9.51 9.11
C CYS A 14 -5.66 9.08 7.68
N ALA A 15 -5.31 7.85 7.29
CA ALA A 15 -5.63 7.31 5.97
C ALA A 15 -7.15 7.21 5.74
N ARG A 16 -7.91 6.81 6.75
CA ARG A 16 -9.37 6.73 6.70
C ARG A 16 -10.03 8.10 6.52
N MET A 17 -9.61 9.09 7.31
CA MET A 17 -10.12 10.46 7.23
C MET A 17 -9.77 11.10 5.88
N ARG A 18 -8.51 10.98 5.44
CA ARG A 18 -8.06 11.49 4.15
C ARG A 18 -8.85 10.88 2.99
N ARG A 19 -9.09 9.57 3.04
CA ARG A 19 -9.88 8.88 2.00
C ARG A 19 -11.31 9.39 1.96
N GLY A 20 -11.99 9.53 3.10
CA GLY A 20 -13.34 10.08 3.18
C GLY A 20 -13.42 11.48 2.55
N TYR A 21 -12.51 12.37 2.96
CA TYR A 21 -12.43 13.72 2.41
C TYR A 21 -12.22 13.74 0.88
N LEU A 22 -11.33 12.89 0.36
CA LEU A 22 -11.06 12.80 -1.08
C LEU A 22 -12.31 12.38 -1.87
N TYR A 23 -13.09 11.43 -1.34
CA TYR A 23 -14.34 11.00 -1.99
C TYR A 23 -15.39 12.12 -1.99
N ASP A 24 -15.59 12.80 -0.87
CA ASP A 24 -16.55 13.91 -0.77
C ASP A 24 -16.15 15.07 -1.69
N HIS A 25 -14.87 15.41 -1.70
CA HIS A 25 -14.37 16.48 -2.57
C HIS A 25 -14.47 16.13 -4.06
N ALA A 26 -14.08 14.91 -4.45
CA ALA A 26 -14.22 14.46 -5.84
C ALA A 26 -15.69 14.51 -6.30
N ARG A 27 -16.61 14.08 -5.44
CA ARG A 27 -18.04 14.12 -5.73
C ARG A 27 -18.58 15.54 -5.85
N SER A 28 -18.11 16.47 -5.02
CA SER A 28 -18.47 17.91 -5.13
C SER A 28 -17.99 18.55 -6.43
N LEU A 29 -16.92 18.01 -7.04
CA LEU A 29 -16.42 18.41 -8.36
C LEU A 29 -17.11 17.69 -9.52
N GLY A 30 -18.13 16.87 -9.28
CA GLY A 30 -18.82 16.06 -10.30
C GLY A 30 -18.03 14.86 -10.80
N CYS A 31 -16.94 14.47 -10.13
CA CYS A 31 -16.18 13.27 -10.47
C CYS A 31 -16.91 12.02 -9.97
N ASN A 32 -16.82 10.94 -10.74
CA ASN A 32 -17.35 9.62 -10.38
C ASN A 32 -16.25 8.58 -10.13
N LYS A 33 -14.97 8.97 -10.23
CA LYS A 33 -13.82 8.09 -10.03
C LYS A 33 -12.73 8.77 -9.21
N ILE A 34 -12.03 7.97 -8.41
CA ILE A 34 -10.79 8.36 -7.74
C ILE A 34 -9.68 7.45 -8.24
N ALA A 35 -8.62 8.04 -8.80
CA ALA A 35 -7.40 7.33 -9.18
C ALA A 35 -6.40 7.37 -8.02
N LEU A 36 -5.92 6.20 -7.58
CA LEU A 36 -4.86 6.08 -6.58
C LEU A 36 -3.57 5.56 -7.22
N GLY A 37 -2.43 6.08 -6.74
CA GLY A 37 -1.11 5.74 -7.24
C GLY A 37 -0.54 4.39 -6.75
N HIS A 38 -1.38 3.47 -6.26
CA HIS A 38 -0.92 2.13 -5.91
C HIS A 38 -0.42 1.40 -7.15
N HIS A 39 0.67 0.69 -6.99
CA HIS A 39 1.40 0.03 -8.06
C HIS A 39 1.54 -1.49 -7.82
N TYR A 40 2.28 -2.19 -8.70
CA TYR A 40 2.45 -3.64 -8.69
C TYR A 40 2.98 -4.16 -7.35
N ASP A 41 4.02 -3.51 -6.81
CA ASP A 41 4.65 -3.92 -5.55
C ASP A 41 3.68 -3.79 -4.37
N ASP A 42 2.85 -2.73 -4.33
CA ASP A 42 1.79 -2.60 -3.33
C ASP A 42 0.80 -3.77 -3.34
N ALA A 43 0.47 -4.28 -4.54
CA ALA A 43 -0.45 -5.41 -4.69
C ALA A 43 0.16 -6.71 -4.16
N ILE A 44 1.39 -7.06 -4.57
CA ILE A 44 2.07 -8.29 -4.11
C ILE A 44 2.39 -8.24 -2.61
N GLU A 45 2.78 -7.09 -2.08
CA GLU A 45 2.95 -6.89 -0.64
C GLU A 45 1.63 -7.12 0.11
N THR A 46 0.52 -6.59 -0.41
CA THR A 46 -0.81 -6.76 0.20
C THR A 46 -1.22 -8.23 0.24
N ILE A 47 -0.96 -9.00 -0.82
CA ILE A 47 -1.22 -10.44 -0.87
C ILE A 47 -0.47 -11.15 0.27
N LEU A 48 0.85 -10.96 0.35
CA LEU A 48 1.66 -11.61 1.39
C LEU A 48 1.31 -11.14 2.80
N MET A 49 1.03 -9.85 2.99
CA MET A 49 0.55 -9.34 4.28
C MET A 49 -0.76 -9.98 4.71
N SER A 50 -1.69 -10.17 3.77
CA SER A 50 -2.98 -10.81 4.05
C SER A 50 -2.81 -12.26 4.48
N ILE A 51 -1.91 -13.00 3.82
CA ILE A 51 -1.62 -14.40 4.15
C ILE A 51 -0.88 -14.51 5.48
N LEU A 52 0.24 -13.80 5.64
CA LEU A 52 1.17 -14.01 6.75
C LEU A 52 0.70 -13.36 8.06
N TYR A 53 -0.03 -12.26 7.99
CA TYR A 53 -0.47 -11.52 9.18
C TYR A 53 -1.99 -11.48 9.36
N GLY A 54 -2.75 -11.73 8.29
CA GLY A 54 -4.21 -11.68 8.32
C GLY A 54 -4.88 -13.06 8.30
N GLY A 55 -4.14 -14.12 7.96
CA GLY A 55 -4.71 -15.46 7.76
C GLY A 55 -5.79 -15.49 6.67
N GLN A 56 -5.69 -14.58 5.70
CA GLN A 56 -6.67 -14.41 4.62
C GLN A 56 -5.96 -14.39 3.27
N PHE A 57 -6.62 -14.94 2.26
CA PHE A 57 -6.19 -14.79 0.88
C PHE A 57 -6.91 -13.58 0.26
N ASN A 58 -6.26 -12.42 0.27
CA ASN A 58 -6.85 -11.17 -0.17
C ASN A 58 -5.84 -10.33 -0.96
N THR A 59 -6.34 -9.53 -1.91
CA THR A 59 -5.51 -8.63 -2.71
C THR A 59 -6.14 -7.24 -2.82
N MET A 60 -5.36 -6.34 -3.37
CA MET A 60 -5.78 -5.01 -3.76
C MET A 60 -6.35 -5.07 -5.18
N MET A 61 -7.64 -4.80 -5.36
CA MET A 61 -8.26 -4.85 -6.70
C MET A 61 -7.85 -3.63 -7.55
N PRO A 62 -7.61 -3.77 -8.86
CA PRO A 62 -7.28 -2.66 -9.75
C PRO A 62 -8.43 -1.66 -9.90
N LYS A 63 -9.66 -2.13 -9.75
CA LYS A 63 -10.88 -1.34 -9.79
C LYS A 63 -11.88 -1.89 -8.78
N LEU A 64 -12.59 -0.99 -8.08
CA LEU A 64 -13.69 -1.37 -7.20
C LEU A 64 -14.72 -0.25 -7.06
N HIS A 65 -15.98 -0.63 -6.85
CA HIS A 65 -17.03 0.31 -6.49
C HIS A 65 -16.95 0.64 -5.00
N SER A 66 -17.19 1.90 -4.67
CA SER A 66 -17.21 2.32 -3.27
C SER A 66 -18.53 1.93 -2.61
N THR A 67 -18.46 1.18 -1.53
CA THR A 67 -19.63 0.83 -0.73
C THR A 67 -20.15 2.01 0.09
N ASN A 68 -19.26 2.91 0.53
CA ASN A 68 -19.60 4.06 1.37
C ASN A 68 -19.99 5.32 0.55
N PHE A 69 -19.67 5.34 -0.73
CA PHE A 69 -19.94 6.47 -1.62
C PHE A 69 -20.61 5.95 -2.90
N PRO A 70 -21.93 5.75 -2.90
CA PRO A 70 -22.66 5.23 -4.06
C PRO A 70 -22.39 6.01 -5.34
N GLY A 71 -22.16 5.32 -6.44
CA GLY A 71 -21.84 5.92 -7.74
C GLY A 71 -20.36 6.31 -7.92
N MET A 72 -19.53 6.13 -6.90
CA MET A 72 -18.08 6.37 -6.98
C MET A 72 -17.31 5.07 -7.21
N GLU A 73 -16.29 5.15 -8.04
CA GLU A 73 -15.33 4.06 -8.28
C GLU A 73 -13.92 4.46 -7.81
N LEU A 74 -13.17 3.49 -7.31
CA LEU A 74 -11.75 3.61 -7.11
C LEU A 74 -11.02 2.84 -8.20
N ILE A 75 -10.03 3.47 -8.83
CA ILE A 75 -9.19 2.84 -9.84
C ILE A 75 -7.70 2.97 -9.47
N ARG A 76 -6.89 2.05 -9.94
CA ARG A 76 -5.43 2.04 -9.76
C ARG A 76 -4.75 1.92 -11.12
N PRO A 77 -4.52 3.05 -11.82
CA PRO A 77 -3.95 3.03 -13.17
C PRO A 77 -2.56 2.41 -13.25
N LEU A 78 -1.78 2.47 -12.16
CA LEU A 78 -0.40 1.95 -12.09
C LEU A 78 -0.33 0.50 -11.57
N TYR A 79 -1.44 -0.22 -11.49
CA TYR A 79 -1.54 -1.54 -10.85
C TYR A 79 -0.53 -2.58 -11.36
N PHE A 80 -0.17 -2.53 -12.63
CA PHE A 80 0.82 -3.42 -13.27
C PHE A 80 2.18 -2.77 -13.52
N VAL A 81 2.40 -1.55 -13.03
CA VAL A 81 3.68 -0.84 -13.15
C VAL A 81 4.49 -1.10 -11.88
N LYS A 82 5.76 -1.45 -12.04
CA LYS A 82 6.67 -1.70 -10.92
C LYS A 82 7.14 -0.39 -10.27
N GLU A 83 7.43 -0.44 -8.96
CA GLU A 83 7.98 0.69 -8.22
C GLU A 83 9.29 1.20 -8.85
N GLU A 84 10.17 0.29 -9.30
CA GLU A 84 11.44 0.63 -9.95
C GLU A 84 11.26 1.45 -11.24
N ASP A 85 10.22 1.15 -12.03
CA ASP A 85 9.90 1.89 -13.26
C ASP A 85 9.37 3.29 -12.94
N ILE A 86 8.54 3.42 -11.89
CA ILE A 86 8.02 4.70 -11.41
C ILE A 86 9.15 5.59 -10.89
N LEU A 87 10.09 5.04 -10.13
CA LEU A 87 11.24 5.77 -9.63
C LEU A 87 12.16 6.22 -10.77
N SER A 88 12.43 5.35 -11.74
CA SER A 88 13.22 5.67 -12.93
C SER A 88 12.56 6.79 -13.75
N TRP A 89 11.24 6.73 -13.92
CA TRP A 89 10.47 7.77 -14.60
C TRP A 89 10.49 9.09 -13.84
N LYS A 90 10.36 9.06 -12.53
CA LYS A 90 10.47 10.22 -11.64
C LYS A 90 11.82 10.91 -11.78
N ASP A 91 12.91 10.12 -11.75
CA ASP A 91 14.28 10.65 -11.82
C ASP A 91 14.58 11.21 -13.21
N TYR A 92 14.16 10.53 -14.27
CA TYR A 92 14.29 11.01 -15.65
C TYR A 92 13.59 12.36 -15.88
N ASN A 93 12.42 12.56 -15.29
CA ASN A 93 11.65 13.81 -15.42
C ASN A 93 11.96 14.84 -14.33
N HIS A 94 12.95 14.60 -13.46
CA HIS A 94 13.34 15.49 -12.36
C HIS A 94 12.16 15.88 -11.44
N LEU A 95 11.24 14.93 -11.19
CA LEU A 95 10.06 15.18 -10.37
C LEU A 95 10.37 15.10 -8.88
N HIS A 96 9.81 16.03 -8.13
CA HIS A 96 9.91 16.06 -6.68
C HIS A 96 8.53 15.80 -6.06
N PHE A 97 8.41 14.74 -5.29
CA PHE A 97 7.18 14.41 -4.58
C PHE A 97 7.24 14.89 -3.13
N LEU A 98 6.10 15.37 -2.64
CA LEU A 98 5.95 15.75 -1.25
C LEU A 98 6.07 14.50 -0.36
N GLN A 99 6.95 14.59 0.62
CA GLN A 99 7.02 13.56 1.67
C GLN A 99 5.88 13.76 2.67
N CYS A 100 5.55 12.69 3.40
CA CYS A 100 4.53 12.77 4.45
C CYS A 100 4.98 13.75 5.54
N ALA A 101 4.27 14.90 5.66
CA ALA A 101 4.52 15.93 6.67
C ALA A 101 3.84 15.59 8.02
N CYS A 102 3.70 14.32 8.37
CA CYS A 102 3.09 13.89 9.61
C CYS A 102 4.10 14.07 10.77
N ARG A 103 3.69 14.76 11.85
CA ARG A 103 4.53 14.92 13.06
C ARG A 103 4.95 13.57 13.65
N PHE A 104 4.10 12.57 13.54
CA PHE A 104 4.41 11.21 13.98
C PHE A 104 5.56 10.60 13.18
N THR A 105 5.61 10.87 11.89
CA THR A 105 6.69 10.46 10.99
C THR A 105 8.00 11.16 11.33
N GLU A 106 7.96 12.47 11.65
CA GLU A 106 9.14 13.24 12.09
C GLU A 106 9.67 12.76 13.44
N GLN A 107 8.76 12.48 14.39
CA GLN A 107 9.14 12.02 15.72
C GLN A 107 9.80 10.65 15.67
N THR A 108 9.26 9.72 14.89
CA THR A 108 9.85 8.40 14.68
C THR A 108 11.21 8.51 13.97
N ALA A 109 11.35 9.42 12.98
CA ALA A 109 12.63 9.66 12.32
C ALA A 109 13.71 10.17 13.30
N ARG A 110 13.34 11.07 14.22
CA ARG A 110 14.23 11.57 15.26
C ARG A 110 14.64 10.48 16.26
N GLU A 111 13.70 9.63 16.66
CA GLU A 111 13.97 8.51 17.57
C GLU A 111 14.89 7.45 16.95
N LEU A 112 14.73 7.17 15.65
CA LEU A 112 15.60 6.25 14.92
C LEU A 112 17.01 6.82 14.71
N ALA A 113 17.10 8.11 14.35
CA ALA A 113 18.38 8.80 14.23
C ALA A 113 19.14 8.84 15.57
N ALA A 114 18.42 9.02 16.68
CA ALA A 114 19.00 8.98 18.03
C ALA A 114 19.53 7.57 18.41
N ARG A 115 19.03 6.52 17.77
CA ARG A 115 19.50 5.14 17.94
C ARG A 115 20.59 4.73 16.94
N GLY A 116 21.11 5.67 16.14
CA GLY A 116 22.16 5.41 15.15
C GLY A 116 21.72 4.60 13.93
N ILE A 117 20.41 4.52 13.68
CA ILE A 117 19.85 3.84 12.49
C ILE A 117 19.76 4.89 11.39
N GLU A 118 20.67 4.80 10.41
CA GLU A 118 20.71 5.71 9.26
C GLU A 118 19.53 5.44 8.29
N LYS A 119 19.08 6.53 7.66
CA LYS A 119 18.07 6.49 6.60
C LYS A 119 18.66 5.83 5.34
N ASP A 120 18.11 4.72 4.93
CA ASP A 120 18.32 4.23 3.58
C ASP A 120 17.22 4.81 2.67
N GLY A 121 17.64 5.67 1.73
CA GLY A 121 16.83 6.08 0.58
C GLY A 121 15.48 6.76 0.83
N GLY A 122 15.28 7.51 1.93
CA GLY A 122 14.15 8.44 2.07
C GLY A 122 12.90 7.89 2.78
N ASP A 123 12.78 6.60 3.04
CA ASP A 123 11.70 6.04 3.83
C ASP A 123 12.10 5.90 5.30
N ILE A 124 11.21 6.35 6.19
CA ILE A 124 11.34 6.13 7.62
C ILE A 124 11.23 4.63 7.84
N VAL A 125 12.30 4.03 8.36
CA VAL A 125 12.29 2.64 8.81
C VAL A 125 11.34 2.53 10.00
N HIS A 126 10.04 2.52 9.72
CA HIS A 126 9.15 1.78 10.57
C HIS A 126 9.53 0.32 10.35
N THR A 127 9.76 -0.42 11.40
CA THR A 127 9.63 -1.88 11.40
C THR A 127 8.14 -2.22 11.15
N SER A 128 7.61 -1.71 10.06
CA SER A 128 6.24 -1.99 9.67
C SER A 128 6.22 -3.37 9.05
N LYS A 129 5.16 -4.12 9.29
CA LYS A 129 4.92 -5.42 8.63
C LYS A 129 5.11 -5.34 7.12
N ARG A 130 4.85 -4.19 6.51
CA ARG A 130 5.08 -3.94 5.08
C ARG A 130 6.56 -3.95 4.73
N GLN A 131 7.41 -3.35 5.55
CA GLN A 131 8.87 -3.36 5.31
C GLN A 131 9.46 -4.76 5.45
N GLU A 132 8.97 -5.54 6.41
CA GLU A 132 9.35 -6.96 6.53
C GLU A 132 8.98 -7.75 5.28
N ILE A 133 7.80 -7.52 4.71
CA ILE A 133 7.35 -8.15 3.46
C ILE A 133 8.19 -7.71 2.26
N LYS A 134 8.51 -6.41 2.14
CA LYS A 134 9.42 -5.91 1.08
C LYS A 134 10.76 -6.64 1.12
N GLU A 135 11.35 -6.76 2.30
CA GLU A 135 12.62 -7.46 2.46
C GLU A 135 12.51 -8.97 2.16
N LEU A 136 11.44 -9.61 2.60
CA LEU A 136 11.16 -11.01 2.29
C LEU A 136 11.08 -11.24 0.77
N ILE A 137 10.31 -10.41 0.05
CA ILE A 137 10.19 -10.49 -1.42
C ILE A 137 11.56 -10.31 -2.07
N ARG A 138 12.35 -9.33 -1.61
CA ARG A 138 13.71 -9.06 -2.13
C ARG A 138 14.64 -10.28 -1.94
N GLN A 139 14.58 -10.94 -0.79
CA GLN A 139 15.37 -12.14 -0.52
C GLN A 139 14.93 -13.33 -1.39
N LEU A 140 13.62 -13.52 -1.54
CA LEU A 140 13.06 -14.57 -2.38
C LEU A 140 13.41 -14.35 -3.86
N LYS A 141 13.39 -13.11 -4.33
CA LYS A 141 13.73 -12.73 -5.71
C LYS A 141 15.18 -13.10 -6.08
N LYS A 142 16.11 -13.07 -5.13
CA LYS A 142 17.50 -13.52 -5.34
C LYS A 142 17.61 -15.01 -5.69
N ARG A 143 16.66 -15.83 -5.19
CA ARG A 143 16.64 -17.28 -5.42
C ARG A 143 15.71 -17.68 -6.56
N ASN A 144 14.62 -16.95 -6.74
CA ASN A 144 13.63 -17.20 -7.77
C ASN A 144 13.21 -15.87 -8.42
N PRO A 145 13.70 -15.56 -9.64
CA PRO A 145 13.39 -14.31 -10.33
C PRO A 145 11.90 -14.17 -10.69
N PHE A 146 11.12 -15.26 -10.67
CA PHE A 146 9.69 -15.27 -10.98
C PHE A 146 8.80 -15.10 -9.74
N VAL A 147 9.36 -14.92 -8.54
CA VAL A 147 8.59 -14.90 -7.29
C VAL A 147 7.50 -13.83 -7.29
N GLU A 148 7.80 -12.63 -7.75
CA GLU A 148 6.84 -11.51 -7.83
C GLU A 148 5.65 -11.88 -8.74
N ALA A 149 5.93 -12.40 -9.93
CA ALA A 149 4.91 -12.84 -10.86
C ALA A 149 4.08 -14.01 -10.32
N ASN A 150 4.71 -14.94 -9.60
CA ASN A 150 4.02 -16.08 -8.99
C ASN A 150 3.09 -15.62 -7.86
N ILE A 151 3.50 -14.66 -7.03
CA ILE A 151 2.63 -14.07 -6.00
C ILE A 151 1.42 -13.41 -6.64
N MET A 152 1.61 -12.59 -7.70
CA MET A 152 0.51 -11.95 -8.40
C MET A 152 -0.43 -12.98 -9.03
N LYS A 153 0.10 -13.98 -9.72
CA LYS A 153 -0.69 -15.03 -10.36
C LYS A 153 -1.46 -15.90 -9.37
N SER A 154 -1.01 -16.02 -8.12
CA SER A 154 -1.68 -16.85 -7.12
C SER A 154 -3.11 -16.38 -6.82
N VAL A 155 -3.38 -15.07 -6.94
CA VAL A 155 -4.72 -14.51 -6.72
C VAL A 155 -5.61 -14.56 -7.97
N GLU A 156 -5.02 -14.80 -9.15
CA GLU A 156 -5.73 -14.99 -10.41
C GLU A 156 -6.08 -16.47 -10.67
N ASN A 157 -5.29 -17.39 -10.08
CA ASN A 157 -5.38 -18.83 -10.31
C ASN A 157 -5.61 -19.59 -8.99
N VAL A 158 -6.75 -19.31 -8.34
CA VAL A 158 -7.13 -20.02 -7.10
C VAL A 158 -7.77 -21.36 -7.46
N ASN A 159 -7.16 -22.45 -6.99
CA ASN A 159 -7.77 -23.79 -7.10
C ASN A 159 -8.77 -23.97 -5.96
N LEU A 160 -10.05 -23.71 -6.24
CA LEU A 160 -11.12 -23.80 -5.24
C LEU A 160 -11.32 -25.23 -4.71
N ASP A 161 -11.10 -26.24 -5.54
CA ASP A 161 -11.23 -27.66 -5.13
C ASP A 161 -10.18 -28.07 -4.09
N ALA A 162 -9.09 -27.33 -4.01
CA ALA A 162 -8.02 -27.53 -3.02
C ALA A 162 -8.08 -26.57 -1.83
N CYS A 163 -9.13 -25.75 -1.73
CA CYS A 163 -9.31 -24.79 -0.64
C CYS A 163 -10.26 -25.37 0.41
N LEU A 164 -9.83 -25.34 1.70
CA LEU A 164 -10.69 -25.71 2.82
C LEU A 164 -11.81 -24.68 2.97
N GLY A 165 -13.07 -25.14 3.01
CA GLY A 165 -14.23 -24.27 3.24
C GLY A 165 -14.97 -23.81 1.98
N TYR A 166 -14.64 -24.38 0.82
CA TYR A 166 -15.42 -24.26 -0.42
C TYR A 166 -16.08 -25.56 -0.77
#